data_3c2c70a6543055e37d0093e91f9c26ab
#
_entry.id   3c2c70a6543055e37d0093e91f9c26ab
#
_cell.length_a   1.000
_cell.length_b   1.000
_cell.length_c   1.000
_cell.angle_alpha   90.00
_cell.angle_beta   90.00
_cell.angle_gamma   90.00
#
_symmetry.space_group_name_H-M   'P 1'
#
loop_
_entity.id
_entity.type
_entity.pdbx_description
1 polymer ?
#
loop_
_entity_poly.entity_id
_entity_poly.type
_entity_poly.pdbx_seq_one_letter_code
_entity_poly.pdbx_strand_id
1 'polypeptide(L)'
;KSTLQALKLTGKLASLLEDKSVLLGSAGVDITPGVKETLGELIETIDNSILGNIRSHHGATQQRVRSKVSELRQTTNFAVGAHTEAKYADIDYVQCMRDLKTCHASHATCTQELGELKTTAKESCRISRGKRFYKSYESVHAQSIPVLECDYALPKSECKFDDFAIALENWKNTIKSELDTNRSNYDAAQEICDQDQKNVDDKIQNCNETQNKCVADALNCADLKTRRDVSICTFSDRLQEKCASKASYDDLAANVLGKENVDSEPDRRYEWASAELLKCMLQDHRNGADFDKETMQKCEPLSDYSRDVGQIDLKADDVRRLTSGENFDCIETDVTFSGVNVVVEPGTPYPTIRFDTPFAHTMSLSLGTAALGICSTSQD
;
A
#
# COMPACT_ATOMS: atom_id res chain seq x y z
N LYS A 1 -15.95 22.98 -39.95
CA LYS A 1 -16.49 22.64 -41.29
C LYS A 1 -18.01 22.88 -41.36
N SER A 2 -18.76 22.64 -40.28
CA SER A 2 -20.22 22.84 -40.21
C SER A 2 -20.59 24.32 -40.31
N THR A 3 -19.90 25.22 -39.62
CA THR A 3 -20.08 26.67 -39.69
C THR A 3 -19.87 27.25 -41.11
N LEU A 4 -18.90 26.69 -41.86
CA LEU A 4 -18.66 27.10 -43.22
C LEU A 4 -19.77 26.61 -44.18
N GLN A 5 -20.39 25.46 -43.88
CA GLN A 5 -21.56 24.95 -44.59
C GLN A 5 -22.83 25.73 -44.24
N ALA A 6 -23.02 26.06 -42.96
CA ALA A 6 -24.15 26.91 -42.52
C ALA A 6 -24.03 28.35 -43.09
N LEU A 7 -22.84 28.96 -43.09
CA LEU A 7 -22.56 30.23 -43.73
C LEU A 7 -22.72 30.19 -45.27
N LYS A 8 -22.35 29.06 -45.91
CA LYS A 8 -22.64 28.86 -47.34
C LYS A 8 -24.11 28.65 -47.63
N LEU A 9 -24.85 28.02 -46.73
CA LEU A 9 -26.30 27.84 -46.84
C LEU A 9 -27.03 29.16 -46.60
N THR A 10 -26.65 29.96 -45.56
CA THR A 10 -27.21 31.30 -45.33
C THR A 10 -26.85 32.23 -46.46
N GLY A 11 -25.63 32.16 -47.03
CA GLY A 11 -25.29 32.91 -48.23
C GLY A 11 -26.06 32.50 -49.46
N LYS A 12 -26.30 31.22 -49.69
CA LYS A 12 -27.19 30.73 -50.76
C LYS A 12 -28.67 31.09 -50.52
N LEU A 13 -29.10 31.02 -49.26
CA LEU A 13 -30.43 31.41 -48.88
C LEU A 13 -30.62 32.93 -49.02
N ALA A 14 -29.64 33.73 -48.58
CA ALA A 14 -29.64 35.18 -48.77
C ALA A 14 -29.68 35.58 -50.25
N SER A 15 -28.87 34.92 -51.11
CA SER A 15 -28.90 35.16 -52.55
C SER A 15 -30.21 34.68 -53.23
N LEU A 16 -30.75 33.55 -52.74
CA LEU A 16 -32.09 33.10 -53.24
C LEU A 16 -33.22 33.99 -52.74
N LEU A 17 -33.10 34.55 -51.54
CA LEU A 17 -34.06 35.51 -51.00
C LEU A 17 -33.91 36.89 -51.65
N GLU A 18 -32.66 37.34 -51.94
CA GLU A 18 -32.40 38.56 -52.68
C GLU A 18 -32.91 38.47 -54.15
N ASP A 19 -32.62 37.40 -54.88
CA ASP A 19 -33.09 37.18 -56.23
C ASP A 19 -34.60 37.05 -56.32
N LYS A 20 -35.26 36.61 -55.24
CA LYS A 20 -36.72 36.44 -55.19
C LYS A 20 -37.48 37.54 -54.44
N SER A 21 -36.80 38.41 -53.67
CA SER A 21 -37.41 39.61 -53.11
C SER A 21 -37.91 40.54 -54.19
N VAL A 22 -37.30 40.49 -55.36
CA VAL A 22 -37.76 41.16 -56.58
C VAL A 22 -39.04 40.49 -57.20
N LEU A 23 -39.25 39.19 -56.92
CA LEU A 23 -40.44 38.40 -57.39
C LEU A 23 -41.55 38.28 -56.33
N LEU A 24 -41.22 38.44 -55.03
CA LEU A 24 -42.14 38.30 -53.90
C LEU A 24 -42.77 39.65 -53.43
N GLY A 25 -42.40 40.74 -54.08
CA GLY A 25 -42.93 42.10 -53.80
C GLY A 25 -44.41 42.31 -54.19
N SER A 26 -45.15 41.27 -54.56
CA SER A 26 -46.56 41.35 -54.77
C SER A 26 -47.32 40.35 -53.90
N ALA A 27 -48.01 40.83 -52.87
CA ALA A 27 -48.89 40.06 -52.01
C ALA A 27 -49.87 39.26 -52.87
N GLY A 28 -49.88 37.91 -52.71
CA GLY A 28 -50.88 37.03 -53.33
C GLY A 28 -50.42 36.22 -54.53
N VAL A 29 -49.12 36.04 -54.79
CA VAL A 29 -48.64 35.14 -55.84
C VAL A 29 -48.53 33.68 -55.30
N ASP A 30 -49.38 32.81 -55.89
CA ASP A 30 -49.32 31.38 -55.66
C ASP A 30 -47.85 30.84 -55.87
N ILE A 31 -47.29 30.21 -54.92
CA ILE A 31 -45.96 29.65 -55.00
C ILE A 31 -45.90 28.61 -56.14
N THR A 32 -45.08 28.84 -57.15
CA THR A 32 -44.98 27.97 -58.33
C THR A 32 -44.53 26.56 -57.95
N PRO A 33 -44.92 25.51 -58.67
CA PRO A 33 -44.53 24.14 -58.41
C PRO A 33 -42.98 23.96 -58.28
N GLY A 34 -42.23 24.65 -59.12
CA GLY A 34 -40.73 24.58 -59.07
C GLY A 34 -40.13 25.24 -57.80
N VAL A 35 -40.80 26.29 -57.27
CA VAL A 35 -40.40 26.89 -55.99
C VAL A 35 -40.72 25.95 -54.84
N LYS A 36 -41.82 25.24 -54.83
CA LYS A 36 -42.24 24.27 -53.85
C LYS A 36 -41.18 23.06 -53.77
N GLU A 37 -40.76 22.67 -54.96
CA GLU A 37 -39.75 21.62 -55.09
C GLU A 37 -38.41 22.06 -54.53
N THR A 38 -37.86 23.23 -54.85
CA THR A 38 -36.64 23.82 -54.34
C THR A 38 -36.73 24.03 -52.82
N LEU A 39 -37.81 24.46 -52.26
CA LEU A 39 -38.06 24.59 -50.83
C LEU A 39 -38.02 23.20 -50.15
N GLY A 40 -38.57 22.16 -50.80
CA GLY A 40 -38.53 20.78 -50.34
C GLY A 40 -37.09 20.26 -50.25
N GLU A 41 -36.30 20.49 -51.27
CA GLU A 41 -34.86 20.10 -51.27
C GLU A 41 -34.04 20.82 -50.19
N LEU A 42 -34.35 22.11 -49.95
CA LEU A 42 -33.68 22.86 -48.85
C LEU A 42 -34.08 22.31 -47.49
N ILE A 43 -35.35 22.01 -47.25
CA ILE A 43 -35.83 21.41 -46.02
C ILE A 43 -35.17 20.07 -45.79
N GLU A 44 -35.10 19.23 -46.81
CA GLU A 44 -34.42 17.93 -46.74
C GLU A 44 -32.92 18.08 -46.47
N THR A 45 -32.27 19.06 -47.07
CA THR A 45 -30.84 19.37 -46.80
C THR A 45 -30.63 19.82 -45.36
N ILE A 46 -31.51 20.66 -44.81
CA ILE A 46 -31.44 21.06 -43.40
C ILE A 46 -31.58 19.83 -42.51
N ASP A 47 -32.57 18.99 -42.75
CA ASP A 47 -32.88 17.84 -41.89
C ASP A 47 -31.78 16.78 -41.94
N ASN A 48 -31.39 16.37 -43.13
CA ASN A 48 -30.42 15.27 -43.32
C ASN A 48 -28.97 15.71 -43.10
N SER A 49 -28.61 16.91 -43.56
CA SER A 49 -27.20 17.33 -43.50
C SER A 49 -26.88 18.16 -42.26
N ILE A 50 -27.70 19.12 -41.84
CA ILE A 50 -27.37 19.98 -40.71
C ILE A 50 -27.80 19.32 -39.42
N LEU A 51 -29.10 19.05 -39.24
CA LEU A 51 -29.64 18.46 -38.01
C LEU A 51 -29.10 17.03 -37.80
N GLY A 52 -28.96 16.25 -38.89
CA GLY A 52 -28.35 14.94 -38.86
C GLY A 52 -26.87 14.95 -38.37
N ASN A 53 -26.07 15.90 -38.86
CA ASN A 53 -24.70 16.09 -38.38
C ASN A 53 -24.63 16.53 -36.92
N ILE A 54 -25.51 17.46 -36.49
CA ILE A 54 -25.55 17.91 -35.09
C ILE A 54 -25.89 16.74 -34.17
N ARG A 55 -26.90 15.89 -34.51
CA ARG A 55 -27.22 14.66 -33.75
C ARG A 55 -26.04 13.69 -33.68
N SER A 56 -25.36 13.46 -34.82
CA SER A 56 -24.18 12.57 -34.90
C SER A 56 -23.03 13.09 -34.03
N HIS A 57 -22.70 14.37 -34.10
CA HIS A 57 -21.68 15.02 -33.28
C HIS A 57 -22.02 14.98 -31.79
N HIS A 58 -23.28 15.21 -31.42
CA HIS A 58 -23.75 15.07 -30.03
C HIS A 58 -23.56 13.64 -29.54
N GLY A 59 -24.00 12.64 -30.29
CA GLY A 59 -23.83 11.23 -29.96
C GLY A 59 -22.37 10.83 -29.78
N ALA A 60 -21.50 11.26 -30.69
CA ALA A 60 -20.07 11.01 -30.61
C ALA A 60 -19.41 11.67 -29.36
N THR A 61 -19.82 12.91 -29.05
CA THR A 61 -19.33 13.60 -27.85
C THR A 61 -19.82 12.93 -26.58
N GLN A 62 -21.08 12.53 -26.50
CA GLN A 62 -21.66 11.79 -25.37
C GLN A 62 -20.92 10.44 -25.16
N GLN A 63 -20.58 9.75 -26.24
CA GLN A 63 -19.83 8.50 -26.17
C GLN A 63 -18.41 8.73 -25.63
N ARG A 64 -17.73 9.80 -26.08
CA ARG A 64 -16.39 10.16 -25.54
C ARG A 64 -16.46 10.47 -24.04
N VAL A 65 -17.46 11.23 -23.60
CA VAL A 65 -17.68 11.52 -22.17
C VAL A 65 -17.87 10.21 -21.38
N ARG A 66 -18.77 9.33 -21.84
CA ARG A 66 -19.01 8.03 -21.19
C ARG A 66 -17.74 7.17 -21.12
N SER A 67 -16.94 7.13 -22.18
CA SER A 67 -15.67 6.41 -22.20
C SER A 67 -14.69 6.97 -21.16
N LYS A 68 -14.55 8.29 -21.07
CA LYS A 68 -13.64 8.93 -20.09
C LYS A 68 -14.11 8.74 -18.64
N VAL A 69 -15.42 8.79 -18.39
CA VAL A 69 -15.97 8.45 -17.07
C VAL A 69 -15.69 7.00 -16.69
N SER A 70 -15.84 6.07 -17.64
CA SER A 70 -15.53 4.65 -17.41
C SER A 70 -14.04 4.43 -17.12
N GLU A 71 -13.16 5.08 -17.86
CA GLU A 71 -11.71 5.05 -17.64
C GLU A 71 -11.34 5.59 -16.26
N LEU A 72 -11.88 6.74 -15.88
CA LEU A 72 -11.64 7.34 -14.56
C LEU A 72 -12.15 6.45 -13.41
N ARG A 73 -13.30 5.80 -13.58
CA ARG A 73 -13.81 4.84 -12.61
C ARG A 73 -12.87 3.65 -12.47
N GLN A 74 -12.41 3.09 -13.58
CA GLN A 74 -11.50 1.93 -13.57
C GLN A 74 -10.18 2.27 -12.89
N THR A 75 -9.56 3.40 -13.24
CA THR A 75 -8.28 3.82 -12.63
C THR A 75 -8.44 4.16 -11.14
N THR A 76 -9.59 4.72 -10.73
CA THR A 76 -9.92 4.95 -9.32
C THR A 76 -10.02 3.65 -8.55
N ASN A 77 -10.73 2.64 -9.07
CA ASN A 77 -10.86 1.34 -8.43
C ASN A 77 -9.49 0.65 -8.30
N PHE A 78 -8.63 0.75 -9.31
CA PHE A 78 -7.26 0.21 -9.23
C PHE A 78 -6.43 0.93 -8.17
N ALA A 79 -6.52 2.25 -8.06
CA ALA A 79 -5.81 3.01 -7.04
C ALA A 79 -6.28 2.63 -5.62
N VAL A 80 -7.60 2.49 -5.40
CA VAL A 80 -8.16 2.05 -4.11
C VAL A 80 -7.72 0.61 -3.76
N GLY A 81 -7.74 -0.29 -4.73
CA GLY A 81 -7.26 -1.67 -4.54
C GLY A 81 -5.78 -1.70 -4.14
N ALA A 82 -4.93 -1.00 -4.88
CA ALA A 82 -3.50 -0.91 -4.61
C ALA A 82 -3.19 -0.24 -3.25
N HIS A 83 -3.95 0.80 -2.86
CA HIS A 83 -3.86 1.40 -1.52
C HIS A 83 -4.14 0.37 -0.41
N THR A 84 -5.19 -0.41 -0.58
CA THR A 84 -5.58 -1.44 0.38
C THR A 84 -4.50 -2.51 0.54
N GLU A 85 -3.92 -2.97 -0.58
CA GLU A 85 -2.82 -3.93 -0.58
C GLU A 85 -1.55 -3.37 0.09
N ALA A 86 -1.19 -2.12 -0.22
CA ALA A 86 -0.05 -1.45 0.39
C ALA A 86 -0.23 -1.30 1.91
N LYS A 87 -1.44 -0.96 2.36
CA LYS A 87 -1.78 -0.85 3.79
C LYS A 87 -1.64 -2.18 4.52
N TYR A 88 -2.11 -3.28 3.97
CA TYR A 88 -1.96 -4.60 4.59
C TYR A 88 -0.48 -5.01 4.62
N ALA A 89 0.26 -4.82 3.54
CA ALA A 89 1.69 -5.12 3.50
C ALA A 89 2.49 -4.30 4.54
N ASP A 90 2.11 -3.04 4.78
CA ASP A 90 2.73 -2.20 5.81
C ASP A 90 2.40 -2.70 7.22
N ILE A 91 1.17 -3.09 7.50
CA ILE A 91 0.76 -3.66 8.79
C ILE A 91 1.55 -4.95 9.08
N ASP A 92 1.66 -5.85 8.11
CA ASP A 92 2.40 -7.11 8.25
C ASP A 92 3.88 -6.86 8.54
N TYR A 93 4.50 -5.94 7.82
CA TYR A 93 5.89 -5.55 8.05
C TYR A 93 6.11 -4.95 9.45
N VAL A 94 5.25 -4.02 9.87
CA VAL A 94 5.34 -3.39 11.20
C VAL A 94 5.17 -4.41 12.31
N GLN A 95 4.25 -5.35 12.15
CA GLN A 95 4.07 -6.44 13.13
C GLN A 95 5.31 -7.32 13.21
N CYS A 96 5.85 -7.74 12.06
CA CYS A 96 7.09 -8.52 12.01
C CYS A 96 8.25 -7.81 12.72
N MET A 97 8.42 -6.51 12.53
CA MET A 97 9.47 -5.73 13.20
C MET A 97 9.30 -5.66 14.72
N ARG A 98 8.05 -5.64 15.22
CA ARG A 98 7.77 -5.71 16.67
C ARG A 98 8.13 -7.09 17.23
N ASP A 99 7.77 -8.16 16.51
CA ASP A 99 8.05 -9.53 16.91
C ASP A 99 9.56 -9.80 16.90
N LEU A 100 10.28 -9.33 15.90
CA LEU A 100 11.73 -9.39 15.81
C LEU A 100 12.41 -8.65 16.97
N LYS A 101 11.94 -7.47 17.34
CA LYS A 101 12.42 -6.72 18.51
C LYS A 101 12.23 -7.53 19.80
N THR A 102 11.08 -8.17 19.95
CA THR A 102 10.77 -9.02 21.11
C THR A 102 11.68 -10.25 21.14
N CYS A 103 11.94 -10.87 19.98
CA CYS A 103 12.86 -11.99 19.86
C CYS A 103 14.28 -11.60 20.31
N HIS A 104 14.79 -10.47 19.85
CA HIS A 104 16.12 -9.99 20.25
C HIS A 104 16.20 -9.69 21.77
N ALA A 105 15.15 -9.12 22.37
CA ALA A 105 15.09 -8.91 23.80
C ALA A 105 15.13 -10.25 24.56
N SER A 106 14.39 -11.25 24.11
CA SER A 106 14.39 -12.60 24.69
C SER A 106 15.75 -13.26 24.59
N HIS A 107 16.43 -13.14 23.44
CA HIS A 107 17.80 -13.66 23.28
C HIS A 107 18.80 -12.95 24.20
N ALA A 108 18.70 -11.63 24.37
CA ALA A 108 19.55 -10.87 25.29
C ALA A 108 19.36 -11.35 26.75
N THR A 109 18.12 -11.55 27.20
CA THR A 109 17.81 -12.11 28.52
C THR A 109 18.39 -13.51 28.67
N CYS A 110 18.20 -14.38 27.66
CA CYS A 110 18.78 -15.72 27.68
C CYS A 110 20.29 -15.70 27.82
N THR A 111 20.99 -14.81 27.13
CA THR A 111 22.44 -14.66 27.19
C THR A 111 22.93 -14.18 28.57
N GLN A 112 22.16 -13.26 29.21
CA GLN A 112 22.45 -12.82 30.57
C GLN A 112 22.32 -13.97 31.56
N GLU A 113 21.20 -14.70 31.56
CA GLU A 113 20.94 -15.85 32.43
C GLU A 113 22.00 -16.95 32.22
N LEU A 114 22.43 -17.19 30.98
CA LEU A 114 23.55 -18.11 30.69
C LEU A 114 24.87 -17.67 31.36
N GLY A 115 25.12 -16.35 31.39
CA GLY A 115 26.29 -15.79 32.09
C GLY A 115 26.27 -16.09 33.59
N GLU A 116 25.09 -15.96 34.23
CA GLU A 116 24.87 -16.26 35.63
C GLU A 116 25.06 -17.75 35.93
N LEU A 117 24.45 -18.64 35.11
CA LEU A 117 24.62 -20.09 35.25
C LEU A 117 26.07 -20.55 35.08
N LYS A 118 26.79 -19.98 34.10
CA LYS A 118 28.25 -20.28 33.94
C LYS A 118 29.05 -19.89 35.15
N THR A 119 28.69 -18.80 35.81
CA THR A 119 29.35 -18.35 37.04
C THR A 119 29.08 -19.32 38.18
N THR A 120 27.83 -19.75 38.35
CA THR A 120 27.39 -20.74 39.36
C THR A 120 28.08 -22.09 39.15
N ALA A 121 28.07 -22.62 37.92
CA ALA A 121 28.73 -23.88 37.58
C ALA A 121 30.24 -23.82 37.80
N LYS A 122 30.89 -22.70 37.47
CA LYS A 122 32.31 -22.50 37.74
C LYS A 122 32.63 -22.57 39.24
N GLU A 123 31.77 -21.99 40.08
CA GLU A 123 32.01 -22.00 41.55
C GLU A 123 31.69 -23.38 42.15
N SER A 124 30.62 -24.06 41.80
CA SER A 124 30.30 -25.40 42.30
C SER A 124 31.39 -26.42 41.91
N CYS A 125 31.87 -26.34 40.65
CA CYS A 125 32.98 -27.21 40.21
C CYS A 125 34.34 -26.85 40.87
N ARG A 126 34.56 -25.56 41.22
CA ARG A 126 35.72 -25.15 42.03
C ARG A 126 35.65 -25.76 43.44
N ILE A 127 34.45 -25.77 44.05
CA ILE A 127 34.21 -26.37 45.38
C ILE A 127 34.46 -27.89 45.31
N SER A 128 33.90 -28.59 44.29
CA SER A 128 34.14 -30.02 44.09
C SER A 128 35.64 -30.35 43.98
N ARG A 129 36.37 -29.59 43.14
CA ARG A 129 37.84 -29.76 43.00
C ARG A 129 38.58 -29.49 44.29
N GLY A 130 38.12 -28.52 45.09
CA GLY A 130 38.75 -28.20 46.40
C GLY A 130 38.52 -29.27 47.46
N LYS A 131 37.45 -30.07 47.35
CA LYS A 131 37.16 -31.21 48.22
C LYS A 131 37.89 -32.50 47.79
N ARG A 132 38.63 -32.45 46.67
CA ARG A 132 39.43 -33.59 46.26
C ARG A 132 40.36 -34.05 47.37
N PHE A 133 40.58 -35.31 47.46
CA PHE A 133 41.28 -36.15 48.37
C PHE A 133 42.53 -35.59 49.06
N TYR A 134 43.13 -34.49 48.60
CA TYR A 134 44.38 -33.95 49.13
C TYR A 134 44.24 -33.37 50.56
N LYS A 135 43.15 -32.73 50.89
CA LYS A 135 42.94 -32.17 52.25
C LYS A 135 42.59 -33.24 53.30
N SER A 136 41.93 -34.31 52.89
CA SER A 136 41.64 -35.44 53.77
C SER A 136 42.92 -36.24 54.10
N TYR A 137 43.87 -36.29 53.17
CA TYR A 137 45.11 -36.93 53.43
C TYR A 137 45.97 -36.17 54.47
N GLU A 138 45.98 -34.85 54.43
CA GLU A 138 46.67 -34.01 55.45
C GLU A 138 46.01 -34.13 56.83
N SER A 139 44.68 -34.19 56.90
CA SER A 139 44.02 -34.39 58.23
C SER A 139 44.23 -35.78 58.81
N VAL A 140 44.28 -36.82 57.99
CA VAL A 140 44.54 -38.16 58.36
C VAL A 140 46.02 -38.35 58.79
N HIS A 141 46.95 -37.66 58.14
CA HIS A 141 48.35 -37.67 58.48
C HIS A 141 48.66 -36.93 59.79
N ALA A 142 47.79 -36.04 60.23
CA ALA A 142 47.96 -35.33 61.50
C ALA A 142 47.55 -36.17 62.72
N GLN A 143 46.85 -37.27 62.51
CA GLN A 143 46.54 -38.21 63.63
C GLN A 143 47.71 -39.15 63.86
N SER A 144 48.34 -39.02 65.00
CA SER A 144 49.45 -39.93 65.40
C SER A 144 48.95 -41.37 65.50
N ILE A 145 49.64 -42.28 64.76
CA ILE A 145 49.38 -43.70 64.87
C ILE A 145 49.71 -44.12 66.32
N PRO A 146 48.81 -44.86 66.98
CA PRO A 146 49.13 -45.39 68.32
C PRO A 146 50.39 -46.13 68.30
N VAL A 147 51.28 -45.87 69.24
CA VAL A 147 52.57 -46.55 69.38
C VAL A 147 52.45 -47.53 70.53
N LEU A 148 52.93 -48.75 70.32
CA LEU A 148 53.02 -49.72 71.38
C LEU A 148 54.15 -49.30 72.33
N GLU A 149 53.77 -48.84 73.49
CA GLU A 149 54.71 -48.51 74.54
C GLU A 149 55.09 -49.81 75.30
N CYS A 150 56.33 -50.25 75.06
CA CYS A 150 56.91 -51.35 75.81
C CYS A 150 58.12 -50.80 76.55
N ASP A 151 58.19 -50.97 77.86
CA ASP A 151 59.36 -50.72 78.56
C ASP A 151 60.30 -51.92 78.39
N TYR A 152 61.36 -51.75 77.61
CA TYR A 152 62.29 -52.82 77.30
C TYR A 152 63.15 -53.23 78.51
N ALA A 153 63.08 -52.49 79.66
CA ALA A 153 63.72 -52.82 80.90
C ALA A 153 62.90 -53.78 81.78
N LEU A 154 61.67 -54.05 81.45
CA LEU A 154 60.75 -54.90 82.19
C LEU A 154 60.50 -56.24 81.47
N PRO A 155 60.05 -57.31 82.15
CA PRO A 155 59.65 -58.55 81.51
C PRO A 155 58.58 -58.37 80.47
N LYS A 156 58.57 -59.10 79.34
CA LYS A 156 57.67 -59.00 78.20
C LYS A 156 56.18 -59.07 78.57
N SER A 157 55.81 -59.44 79.78
CA SER A 157 54.47 -59.50 80.32
C SER A 157 53.87 -58.11 80.62
N GLU A 158 54.63 -57.03 80.55
CA GLU A 158 54.19 -55.70 80.92
C GLU A 158 53.92 -54.77 79.73
N CYS A 159 54.07 -55.28 78.51
CA CYS A 159 53.59 -54.57 77.33
C CYS A 159 52.05 -54.49 77.36
N LYS A 160 51.46 -53.33 77.27
CA LYS A 160 50.02 -53.13 77.24
C LYS A 160 49.45 -53.43 75.85
N PHE A 161 49.53 -54.69 75.45
CA PHE A 161 49.07 -55.14 74.12
C PHE A 161 47.58 -54.94 73.90
N ASP A 162 46.75 -55.17 74.91
CA ASP A 162 45.29 -55.04 74.83
C ASP A 162 44.90 -53.55 74.70
N ASP A 163 45.53 -52.64 75.44
CA ASP A 163 45.32 -51.21 75.35
C ASP A 163 45.78 -50.70 73.99
N PHE A 164 46.90 -51.20 73.45
CA PHE A 164 47.34 -50.84 72.10
C PHE A 164 46.39 -51.38 71.00
N ALA A 165 45.91 -52.60 71.14
CA ALA A 165 44.96 -53.17 70.17
C ALA A 165 43.67 -52.39 70.13
N ILE A 166 43.13 -51.95 71.27
CA ILE A 166 41.95 -51.12 71.37
C ILE A 166 42.25 -49.72 70.75
N ALA A 167 43.40 -49.13 71.07
CA ALA A 167 43.77 -47.81 70.53
C ALA A 167 43.95 -47.85 68.99
N LEU A 168 44.52 -48.93 68.47
CA LEU A 168 44.71 -49.13 67.04
C LEU A 168 43.36 -49.34 66.29
N GLU A 169 42.47 -50.11 66.89
CA GLU A 169 41.11 -50.31 66.30
C GLU A 169 40.30 -49.01 66.33
N ASN A 170 40.36 -48.24 67.41
CA ASN A 170 39.75 -46.93 67.50
C ASN A 170 40.34 -45.98 66.47
N TRP A 171 41.64 -45.92 66.32
CA TRP A 171 42.30 -45.10 65.28
C TRP A 171 41.83 -45.52 63.87
N LYS A 172 41.87 -46.81 63.55
CA LYS A 172 41.40 -47.35 62.28
C LYS A 172 39.96 -46.95 62.00
N ASN A 173 39.06 -47.09 62.97
CA ASN A 173 37.66 -46.77 62.83
C ASN A 173 37.45 -45.27 62.65
N THR A 174 38.17 -44.40 63.34
CA THR A 174 38.16 -42.96 63.17
C THR A 174 38.63 -42.59 61.78
N ILE A 175 39.77 -43.11 61.33
CA ILE A 175 40.26 -42.86 59.95
C ILE A 175 39.28 -43.29 58.89
N LYS A 176 38.69 -44.50 59.07
CA LYS A 176 37.68 -44.98 58.13
C LYS A 176 36.49 -44.05 58.08
N SER A 177 35.93 -43.64 59.23
CA SER A 177 34.79 -42.73 59.32
C SER A 177 35.08 -41.39 58.65
N GLU A 178 36.29 -40.81 58.87
CA GLU A 178 36.68 -39.55 58.22
C GLU A 178 36.80 -39.69 56.70
N LEU A 179 37.41 -40.79 56.23
CA LEU A 179 37.50 -41.06 54.77
C LEU A 179 36.12 -41.23 54.11
N ASP A 180 35.22 -42.01 54.73
CA ASP A 180 33.88 -42.23 54.25
C ASP A 180 33.11 -40.91 54.22
N THR A 181 33.24 -40.05 55.24
CA THR A 181 32.62 -38.72 55.31
C THR A 181 33.19 -37.81 54.20
N ASN A 182 34.49 -37.77 54.01
CA ASN A 182 35.15 -36.96 53.00
C ASN A 182 34.77 -37.42 51.58
N ARG A 183 34.66 -38.72 51.36
CA ARG A 183 34.18 -39.30 50.11
C ARG A 183 32.74 -38.88 49.84
N SER A 184 31.84 -39.03 50.79
CA SER A 184 30.42 -38.58 50.64
C SER A 184 30.30 -37.11 50.35
N ASN A 185 31.10 -36.25 51.03
CA ASN A 185 31.14 -34.81 50.77
C ASN A 185 31.68 -34.45 49.38
N TYR A 186 32.66 -35.23 48.86
CA TYR A 186 33.17 -35.07 47.50
C TYR A 186 32.11 -35.45 46.45
N ASP A 187 31.50 -36.66 46.63
CA ASP A 187 30.50 -37.18 45.71
C ASP A 187 29.30 -36.21 45.62
N ALA A 188 28.81 -35.70 46.73
CA ALA A 188 27.75 -34.70 46.78
C ALA A 188 28.12 -33.38 46.08
N ALA A 189 29.36 -32.90 46.28
CA ALA A 189 29.83 -31.67 45.60
C ALA A 189 30.05 -31.90 44.10
N GLN A 190 30.45 -33.11 43.68
CA GLN A 190 30.59 -33.48 42.28
C GLN A 190 29.21 -33.52 41.59
N GLU A 191 28.20 -34.11 42.23
CA GLU A 191 26.84 -34.16 41.73
C GLU A 191 26.27 -32.76 41.49
N ILE A 192 26.48 -31.80 42.39
CA ILE A 192 26.10 -30.40 42.22
C ILE A 192 26.81 -29.77 41.00
N CYS A 193 28.14 -29.99 40.88
CA CYS A 193 28.91 -29.48 39.72
C CYS A 193 28.36 -30.02 38.39
N ASP A 194 28.10 -31.34 38.33
CA ASP A 194 27.61 -32.01 37.12
C ASP A 194 26.19 -31.51 36.75
N GLN A 195 25.33 -31.31 37.75
CA GLN A 195 24.00 -30.73 37.51
C GLN A 195 24.05 -29.29 37.02
N ASP A 196 24.90 -28.46 37.63
CA ASP A 196 25.08 -27.07 37.21
C ASP A 196 25.68 -26.99 35.80
N GLN A 197 26.63 -27.86 35.45
CA GLN A 197 27.17 -27.95 34.08
C GLN A 197 26.09 -28.34 33.08
N LYS A 198 25.23 -29.31 33.42
CA LYS A 198 24.10 -29.70 32.60
C LYS A 198 23.12 -28.51 32.39
N ASN A 199 22.82 -27.77 33.45
CA ASN A 199 21.97 -26.57 33.36
C ASN A 199 22.55 -25.52 32.39
N VAL A 200 23.90 -25.35 32.38
CA VAL A 200 24.61 -24.49 31.40
C VAL A 200 24.44 -25.00 29.98
N ASP A 201 24.62 -26.30 29.74
CA ASP A 201 24.52 -26.90 28.40
C ASP A 201 23.08 -26.79 27.85
N ASP A 202 22.07 -27.10 28.66
CA ASP A 202 20.65 -26.96 28.33
C ASP A 202 20.32 -25.48 27.99
N LYS A 203 20.88 -24.51 28.76
CA LYS A 203 20.68 -23.09 28.50
C LYS A 203 21.35 -22.62 27.20
N ILE A 204 22.57 -23.13 26.90
CA ILE A 204 23.25 -22.86 25.63
C ILE A 204 22.37 -23.28 24.46
N GLN A 205 21.79 -24.48 24.50
CA GLN A 205 20.91 -24.98 23.47
C GLN A 205 19.72 -24.06 23.31
N ASN A 206 19.03 -23.69 24.38
CA ASN A 206 17.86 -22.80 24.35
C ASN A 206 18.20 -21.41 23.75
N CYS A 207 19.33 -20.81 24.15
CA CYS A 207 19.76 -19.52 23.62
C CYS A 207 20.09 -19.61 22.11
N ASN A 208 20.70 -20.70 21.66
CA ASN A 208 20.98 -20.95 20.24
C ASN A 208 19.67 -21.11 19.42
N GLU A 209 18.69 -21.84 19.95
CA GLU A 209 17.37 -22.00 19.32
C GLU A 209 16.66 -20.63 19.20
N THR A 210 16.70 -19.83 20.28
CA THR A 210 16.15 -18.47 20.26
C THR A 210 16.86 -17.59 19.22
N GLN A 211 18.19 -17.65 19.15
CA GLN A 211 18.96 -16.90 18.15
C GLN A 211 18.60 -17.31 16.72
N ASN A 212 18.51 -18.62 16.46
CA ASN A 212 18.14 -19.14 15.13
C ASN A 212 16.73 -18.68 14.73
N LYS A 213 15.79 -18.66 15.67
CA LYS A 213 14.46 -18.09 15.44
C LYS A 213 14.54 -16.62 15.08
N CYS A 214 15.30 -15.79 15.82
CA CYS A 214 15.44 -14.37 15.52
C CYS A 214 16.05 -14.13 14.13
N VAL A 215 16.98 -14.95 13.67
CA VAL A 215 17.55 -14.89 12.33
C VAL A 215 16.49 -15.22 11.27
N ALA A 216 15.69 -16.26 11.49
CA ALA A 216 14.59 -16.62 10.58
C ALA A 216 13.54 -15.51 10.52
N ASP A 217 13.15 -14.93 11.66
CA ASP A 217 12.22 -13.80 11.73
C ASP A 217 12.79 -12.56 11.01
N ALA A 218 14.09 -12.28 11.11
CA ALA A 218 14.74 -11.19 10.41
C ALA A 218 14.68 -11.34 8.88
N LEU A 219 14.90 -12.56 8.36
CA LEU A 219 14.77 -12.87 6.94
C LEU A 219 13.32 -12.69 6.46
N ASN A 220 12.36 -13.18 7.22
CA ASN A 220 10.94 -12.98 6.92
C ASN A 220 10.56 -11.48 6.90
N CYS A 221 11.05 -10.69 7.86
CA CYS A 221 10.82 -9.25 7.87
C CYS A 221 11.44 -8.53 6.68
N ALA A 222 12.59 -8.99 6.17
CA ALA A 222 13.20 -8.46 4.95
C ALA A 222 12.32 -8.73 3.71
N ASP A 223 11.74 -9.92 3.60
CA ASP A 223 10.81 -10.25 2.51
C ASP A 223 9.52 -9.43 2.61
N LEU A 224 8.96 -9.28 3.81
CA LEU A 224 7.77 -8.43 4.03
C LEU A 224 8.06 -6.96 3.73
N LYS A 225 9.26 -6.47 4.03
CA LYS A 225 9.70 -5.12 3.64
C LYS A 225 9.68 -4.96 2.12
N THR A 226 10.25 -5.92 1.41
CA THR A 226 10.28 -5.89 -0.08
C THR A 226 8.86 -5.88 -0.65
N ARG A 227 7.98 -6.74 -0.15
CA ARG A 227 6.56 -6.77 -0.57
C ARG A 227 5.86 -5.45 -0.29
N ARG A 228 6.05 -4.87 0.89
CA ARG A 228 5.52 -3.55 1.26
C ARG A 228 5.97 -2.47 0.29
N ASP A 229 7.28 -2.39 0.03
CA ASP A 229 7.87 -1.36 -0.83
C ASP A 229 7.34 -1.48 -2.27
N VAL A 230 7.22 -2.70 -2.81
CA VAL A 230 6.60 -2.94 -4.13
C VAL A 230 5.12 -2.55 -4.14
N SER A 231 4.36 -2.87 -3.10
CA SER A 231 2.95 -2.49 -3.02
C SER A 231 2.75 -0.98 -2.94
N ILE A 232 3.62 -0.25 -2.23
CA ILE A 232 3.60 1.22 -2.16
C ILE A 232 3.93 1.83 -3.53
N CYS A 233 4.92 1.29 -4.25
CA CYS A 233 5.24 1.73 -5.61
C CYS A 233 4.06 1.49 -6.56
N THR A 234 3.44 0.32 -6.50
CA THR A 234 2.25 0.00 -7.29
C THR A 234 1.11 0.97 -7.00
N PHE A 235 0.87 1.30 -5.73
CA PHE A 235 -0.12 2.30 -5.36
C PHE A 235 0.20 3.68 -5.96
N SER A 236 1.46 4.12 -5.89
CA SER A 236 1.89 5.39 -6.49
C SER A 236 1.63 5.44 -7.99
N ASP A 237 1.96 4.37 -8.73
CA ASP A 237 1.72 4.27 -10.17
C ASP A 237 0.21 4.34 -10.50
N ARG A 238 -0.62 3.61 -9.75
CA ARG A 238 -2.09 3.63 -9.92
C ARG A 238 -2.71 4.97 -9.57
N LEU A 239 -2.17 5.67 -8.58
CA LEU A 239 -2.59 7.03 -8.24
C LEU A 239 -2.24 8.01 -9.38
N GLN A 240 -1.07 7.87 -9.99
CA GLN A 240 -0.68 8.65 -11.17
C GLN A 240 -1.60 8.41 -12.36
N GLU A 241 -1.94 7.14 -12.67
CA GLU A 241 -2.91 6.80 -13.72
C GLU A 241 -4.28 7.43 -13.47
N LYS A 242 -4.78 7.38 -12.21
CA LYS A 242 -6.01 8.04 -11.79
C LYS A 242 -5.95 9.55 -12.05
N CYS A 243 -4.86 10.22 -11.67
CA CYS A 243 -4.68 11.66 -11.85
C CYS A 243 -4.65 12.05 -13.33
N ALA A 244 -3.95 11.29 -14.17
CA ALA A 244 -3.93 11.51 -15.61
C ALA A 244 -5.33 11.34 -16.25
N SER A 245 -6.07 10.32 -15.84
CA SER A 245 -7.45 10.09 -16.28
C SER A 245 -8.39 11.23 -15.86
N LYS A 246 -8.23 11.74 -14.62
CA LYS A 246 -9.01 12.90 -14.12
C LYS A 246 -8.71 14.16 -14.91
N ALA A 247 -7.44 14.49 -15.15
CA ALA A 247 -7.05 15.64 -15.96
C ALA A 247 -7.64 15.55 -17.39
N SER A 248 -7.54 14.36 -18.01
CA SER A 248 -8.11 14.12 -19.34
C SER A 248 -9.63 14.25 -19.39
N TYR A 249 -10.33 13.88 -18.32
CA TYR A 249 -11.78 14.10 -18.19
C TYR A 249 -12.11 15.58 -18.01
N ASP A 250 -11.36 16.30 -17.16
CA ASP A 250 -11.59 17.73 -16.91
C ASP A 250 -11.36 18.57 -18.16
N ASP A 251 -10.32 18.26 -18.94
CA ASP A 251 -10.06 18.89 -20.23
C ASP A 251 -11.22 18.65 -21.22
N LEU A 252 -11.71 17.41 -21.30
CA LEU A 252 -12.87 17.09 -22.14
C LEU A 252 -14.12 17.84 -21.69
N ALA A 253 -14.39 17.88 -20.38
CA ALA A 253 -15.54 18.58 -19.81
C ALA A 253 -15.46 20.09 -20.07
N ALA A 254 -14.28 20.70 -19.88
CA ALA A 254 -14.04 22.10 -20.19
C ALA A 254 -14.27 22.41 -21.68
N ASN A 255 -13.77 21.55 -22.57
CA ASN A 255 -13.97 21.71 -24.02
C ASN A 255 -15.43 21.55 -24.45
N VAL A 256 -16.19 20.65 -23.84
CA VAL A 256 -17.59 20.43 -24.12
C VAL A 256 -18.46 21.57 -23.60
N LEU A 257 -18.16 22.13 -22.43
CA LEU A 257 -18.90 23.19 -21.77
C LEU A 257 -18.45 24.61 -22.17
N GLY A 258 -17.23 24.73 -22.69
CA GLY A 258 -16.59 26.01 -23.01
C GLY A 258 -17.32 26.76 -24.09
N LYS A 259 -17.61 28.05 -23.89
CA LYS A 259 -18.28 28.91 -24.85
C LYS A 259 -17.42 29.32 -26.06
N GLU A 260 -16.09 29.09 -25.97
CA GLU A 260 -15.13 29.51 -26.99
C GLU A 260 -14.79 28.43 -28.01
N ASN A 261 -15.30 27.22 -27.84
CA ASN A 261 -15.02 26.08 -28.73
C ASN A 261 -16.16 25.94 -29.75
N VAL A 262 -15.82 25.96 -31.02
CA VAL A 262 -16.72 25.80 -32.17
C VAL A 262 -17.53 24.48 -32.14
N ASP A 263 -17.07 23.51 -31.38
CA ASP A 263 -17.72 22.20 -31.17
C ASP A 263 -18.37 22.09 -29.77
N SER A 264 -18.56 23.21 -29.07
CA SER A 264 -19.15 23.22 -27.73
C SER A 264 -20.64 22.88 -27.76
N GLU A 265 -21.18 22.39 -26.67
CA GLU A 265 -22.59 22.10 -26.52
C GLU A 265 -23.47 23.38 -26.68
N PRO A 266 -23.07 24.55 -26.13
CA PRO A 266 -23.80 25.81 -26.38
C PRO A 266 -23.87 26.17 -27.84
N ASP A 267 -22.80 26.01 -28.62
CA ASP A 267 -22.80 26.32 -30.05
C ASP A 267 -23.71 25.37 -30.84
N ARG A 268 -23.63 24.06 -30.53
CA ARG A 268 -24.52 23.08 -31.13
C ARG A 268 -26.01 23.36 -30.86
N ARG A 269 -26.33 23.83 -29.64
CA ARG A 269 -27.72 24.23 -29.31
C ARG A 269 -28.18 25.41 -30.13
N TYR A 270 -27.29 26.37 -30.31
CA TYR A 270 -27.59 27.56 -31.13
C TYR A 270 -27.78 27.19 -32.62
N GLU A 271 -26.85 26.37 -33.16
CA GLU A 271 -26.93 25.86 -34.53
C GLU A 271 -28.22 25.05 -34.75
N TRP A 272 -28.58 24.16 -33.80
CA TRP A 272 -29.82 23.40 -33.85
C TRP A 272 -31.07 24.30 -33.85
N ALA A 273 -31.17 25.22 -32.92
CA ALA A 273 -32.29 26.15 -32.82
C ALA A 273 -32.47 26.95 -34.10
N SER A 274 -31.36 27.44 -34.65
CA SER A 274 -31.35 28.19 -35.90
C SER A 274 -31.78 27.34 -37.09
N ALA A 275 -31.34 26.09 -37.18
CA ALA A 275 -31.70 25.19 -38.27
C ALA A 275 -33.16 24.74 -38.18
N GLU A 276 -33.69 24.43 -36.99
CA GLU A 276 -35.11 24.07 -36.81
C GLU A 276 -36.03 25.26 -37.06
N LEU A 277 -35.68 26.46 -36.61
CA LEU A 277 -36.40 27.68 -36.92
C LEU A 277 -36.49 27.89 -38.43
N LEU A 278 -35.37 27.81 -39.13
CA LEU A 278 -35.30 27.97 -40.57
C LEU A 278 -36.13 26.90 -41.29
N LYS A 279 -36.02 25.61 -40.89
CA LYS A 279 -36.81 24.51 -41.44
C LYS A 279 -38.29 24.75 -41.29
N CYS A 280 -38.74 25.18 -40.10
CA CYS A 280 -40.16 25.50 -39.85
C CYS A 280 -40.65 26.64 -40.74
N MET A 281 -39.90 27.75 -40.83
CA MET A 281 -40.24 28.87 -41.69
C MET A 281 -40.35 28.48 -43.19
N LEU A 282 -39.42 27.66 -43.69
CA LEU A 282 -39.43 27.14 -45.04
C LEU A 282 -40.65 26.21 -45.30
N GLN A 283 -40.99 25.38 -44.30
CA GLN A 283 -42.20 24.53 -44.37
C GLN A 283 -43.52 25.35 -44.44
N ASP A 284 -43.63 26.35 -43.55
CA ASP A 284 -44.81 27.21 -43.56
C ASP A 284 -44.92 28.03 -44.87
N HIS A 285 -43.76 28.54 -45.36
CA HIS A 285 -43.78 29.25 -46.66
C HIS A 285 -44.12 28.32 -47.82
N ARG A 286 -43.60 27.08 -47.83
CA ARG A 286 -43.99 26.06 -48.84
C ARG A 286 -45.47 25.78 -48.84
N ASN A 287 -46.15 25.95 -47.70
CA ASN A 287 -47.58 25.80 -47.50
C ASN A 287 -48.40 27.09 -47.79
N GLY A 288 -47.70 28.16 -48.18
CA GLY A 288 -48.36 29.44 -48.60
C GLY A 288 -48.38 30.51 -47.51
N ALA A 289 -47.66 30.34 -46.39
CA ALA A 289 -47.50 31.39 -45.39
C ALA A 289 -46.42 32.40 -45.81
N ASP A 290 -46.53 33.63 -45.40
CA ASP A 290 -45.54 34.68 -45.65
C ASP A 290 -44.33 34.56 -44.66
N PHE A 291 -43.15 35.01 -45.10
CA PHE A 291 -42.03 35.20 -44.23
C PHE A 291 -42.16 36.44 -43.36
N ASP A 292 -43.03 36.37 -42.38
CA ASP A 292 -43.32 37.47 -41.49
C ASP A 292 -42.95 37.16 -40.01
N LYS A 293 -43.11 38.15 -39.16
CA LYS A 293 -42.86 38.03 -37.74
C LYS A 293 -43.76 37.02 -37.04
N GLU A 294 -45.00 36.84 -37.56
CA GLU A 294 -45.95 35.91 -36.98
C GLU A 294 -45.56 34.47 -37.24
N THR A 295 -45.14 34.15 -38.47
CA THR A 295 -44.55 32.85 -38.83
C THR A 295 -43.26 32.54 -38.02
N MET A 296 -42.41 33.57 -37.84
CA MET A 296 -41.17 33.39 -36.98
C MET A 296 -41.57 33.08 -35.55
N GLN A 297 -42.53 33.80 -34.94
CA GLN A 297 -42.94 33.53 -33.56
C GLN A 297 -43.60 32.15 -33.40
N LYS A 298 -44.33 31.68 -34.40
CA LYS A 298 -44.94 30.35 -34.43
C LYS A 298 -43.88 29.24 -34.44
N CYS A 299 -42.80 29.45 -35.16
CA CYS A 299 -41.71 28.47 -35.30
C CYS A 299 -40.71 28.45 -34.11
N GLU A 300 -40.59 29.55 -33.34
CA GLU A 300 -39.66 29.69 -32.23
C GLU A 300 -39.81 28.60 -31.13
N PRO A 301 -41.02 28.17 -30.70
CA PRO A 301 -41.21 27.13 -29.71
C PRO A 301 -40.81 25.73 -30.16
N LEU A 302 -40.65 25.49 -31.47
CA LEU A 302 -40.27 24.18 -32.02
C LEU A 302 -38.77 23.87 -31.88
N SER A 303 -37.96 24.87 -31.53
CA SER A 303 -36.52 24.76 -31.44
C SER A 303 -35.99 24.25 -30.08
N ASP A 304 -36.65 23.27 -29.45
CA ASP A 304 -36.20 22.69 -28.16
C ASP A 304 -35.18 21.60 -28.37
N TYR A 305 -33.89 22.00 -28.39
CA TYR A 305 -32.77 21.11 -28.51
C TYR A 305 -32.73 20.01 -27.41
N SER A 306 -33.07 20.39 -26.19
CA SER A 306 -33.01 19.44 -25.04
C SER A 306 -34.05 18.33 -25.17
N ARG A 307 -35.19 18.58 -25.85
CA ARG A 307 -36.21 17.58 -26.10
C ARG A 307 -35.79 16.66 -27.27
N ASP A 308 -35.24 17.21 -28.33
CA ASP A 308 -35.08 16.52 -29.61
C ASP A 308 -33.71 15.84 -29.78
N VAL A 309 -32.69 16.35 -29.13
CA VAL A 309 -31.30 15.82 -29.17
C VAL A 309 -30.82 15.31 -27.80
N GLY A 310 -31.37 15.88 -26.73
CA GLY A 310 -30.91 15.62 -25.37
C GLY A 310 -29.82 16.59 -24.92
N GLN A 311 -29.44 16.50 -23.67
CA GLN A 311 -28.27 17.20 -23.11
C GLN A 311 -27.11 16.24 -23.03
N ILE A 312 -25.88 16.71 -23.26
CA ILE A 312 -24.71 15.92 -22.91
C ILE A 312 -24.70 15.78 -21.40
N ASP A 313 -24.81 14.54 -20.96
CA ASP A 313 -24.78 14.19 -19.56
C ASP A 313 -23.32 14.08 -19.09
N LEU A 314 -22.76 15.25 -18.70
CA LEU A 314 -21.48 15.32 -18.02
C LEU A 314 -21.58 14.87 -16.55
N LYS A 315 -22.80 14.82 -16.05
CA LYS A 315 -23.14 14.35 -14.71
C LYS A 315 -23.75 12.96 -14.82
N ALA A 316 -23.16 12.06 -15.64
CA ALA A 316 -23.60 10.68 -15.58
C ALA A 316 -23.84 10.36 -14.11
N ASP A 317 -25.01 9.88 -13.75
CA ASP A 317 -25.41 9.56 -12.36
C ASP A 317 -24.32 8.79 -11.62
N ASP A 318 -23.47 8.18 -12.38
CA ASP A 318 -22.27 7.47 -11.97
C ASP A 318 -21.15 8.38 -11.42
N VAL A 319 -20.96 9.60 -11.97
CA VAL A 319 -19.99 10.58 -11.40
C VAL A 319 -20.56 11.17 -10.11
N ARG A 320 -21.88 11.36 -10.03
CA ARG A 320 -22.55 11.81 -8.79
C ARG A 320 -22.55 10.74 -7.70
N ARG A 321 -22.72 9.46 -8.03
CA ARG A 321 -22.64 8.35 -7.06
C ARG A 321 -21.23 8.17 -6.54
N LEU A 322 -20.23 8.44 -7.36
CA LEU A 322 -18.84 8.40 -6.97
C LEU A 322 -18.43 9.62 -6.12
N THR A 323 -19.04 10.79 -6.31
CA THR A 323 -18.79 11.98 -5.48
C THR A 323 -19.47 11.95 -4.11
N SER A 324 -20.36 11.02 -3.83
CA SER A 324 -21.02 10.90 -2.51
C SER A 324 -20.23 10.09 -1.48
N GLY A 325 -19.06 9.56 -1.80
CA GLY A 325 -18.22 8.78 -0.89
C GLY A 325 -16.84 8.40 -1.43
N GLU A 326 -16.61 8.51 -2.72
CA GLU A 326 -15.33 8.19 -3.35
C GLU A 326 -14.70 9.48 -3.90
N ASN A 327 -13.55 9.82 -3.38
CA ASN A 327 -12.86 11.05 -3.75
C ASN A 327 -12.15 10.84 -5.11
N PHE A 328 -12.68 11.46 -6.19
CA PHE A 328 -12.00 11.51 -7.49
C PHE A 328 -10.88 12.55 -7.56
N ASP A 329 -10.77 13.41 -6.55
CA ASP A 329 -9.75 14.44 -6.53
C ASP A 329 -8.39 13.78 -6.45
N CYS A 330 -7.45 14.23 -7.30
CA CYS A 330 -6.05 13.86 -7.22
C CYS A 330 -5.36 14.42 -5.98
N ILE A 331 -6.03 15.34 -5.28
CA ILE A 331 -5.62 15.93 -4.01
C ILE A 331 -6.19 15.06 -2.88
N GLU A 332 -5.96 13.76 -2.94
CA GLU A 332 -6.15 12.96 -1.74
C GLU A 332 -4.94 13.19 -0.85
N THR A 333 -5.26 13.64 0.35
CA THR A 333 -4.46 13.68 1.56
C THR A 333 -3.23 12.77 1.47
N ASP A 334 -2.10 13.29 1.84
CA ASP A 334 -0.87 12.54 2.05
C ASP A 334 -1.17 11.17 2.66
N VAL A 335 -0.96 10.11 1.89
CA VAL A 335 -1.14 8.75 2.38
C VAL A 335 0.15 8.35 3.07
N THR A 336 0.05 8.17 4.39
CA THR A 336 1.19 7.81 5.22
C THR A 336 1.20 6.31 5.49
N PHE A 337 2.27 5.65 5.09
CA PHE A 337 2.66 4.32 5.54
C PHE A 337 3.78 4.46 6.58
N SER A 338 4.09 3.42 7.33
CA SER A 338 5.11 3.46 8.38
C SER A 338 6.50 3.86 7.83
N GLY A 339 6.85 5.14 7.99
CA GLY A 339 8.11 5.72 7.51
C GLY A 339 8.16 6.05 5.99
N VAL A 340 7.00 6.03 5.31
CA VAL A 340 6.89 6.37 3.88
C VAL A 340 5.64 7.23 3.67
N ASN A 341 5.80 8.39 3.05
CA ASN A 341 4.69 9.26 2.65
C ASN A 341 4.58 9.27 1.14
N VAL A 342 3.37 9.02 0.62
CA VAL A 342 3.02 9.24 -0.79
C VAL A 342 2.33 10.58 -0.88
N VAL A 343 2.99 11.56 -1.48
CA VAL A 343 2.53 12.95 -1.57
C VAL A 343 2.16 13.26 -3.01
N VAL A 344 0.98 13.83 -3.24
CA VAL A 344 0.61 14.42 -4.52
C VAL A 344 0.83 15.92 -4.43
N GLU A 345 1.85 16.44 -5.08
CA GLU A 345 2.14 17.87 -5.08
C GLU A 345 1.18 18.61 -6.03
N PRO A 346 0.55 19.71 -5.59
CA PRO A 346 -0.32 20.50 -6.46
C PRO A 346 0.43 20.96 -7.72
N GLY A 347 -0.14 20.69 -8.89
CA GLY A 347 0.42 21.10 -10.18
C GLY A 347 1.46 20.14 -10.78
N THR A 348 1.80 19.06 -10.09
CA THR A 348 2.58 17.97 -10.69
C THR A 348 1.66 16.83 -11.11
N PRO A 349 1.82 16.27 -12.31
CA PRO A 349 1.02 15.10 -12.73
C PRO A 349 1.45 13.80 -12.04
N TYR A 350 2.45 13.84 -11.16
CA TYR A 350 3.09 12.66 -10.59
C TYR A 350 3.10 12.70 -9.06
N PRO A 351 2.61 11.65 -8.37
CA PRO A 351 2.81 11.52 -6.94
C PRO A 351 4.29 11.33 -6.63
N THR A 352 4.76 11.99 -5.58
CA THR A 352 6.13 11.88 -5.08
C THR A 352 6.15 10.98 -3.85
N ILE A 353 7.03 9.98 -3.84
CA ILE A 353 7.26 9.14 -2.67
C ILE A 353 8.34 9.80 -1.82
N ARG A 354 7.98 10.19 -0.59
CA ARG A 354 8.93 10.70 0.40
C ARG A 354 9.13 9.66 1.49
N PHE A 355 10.39 9.31 1.76
CA PHE A 355 10.76 8.44 2.86
C PHE A 355 11.08 9.30 4.08
N ASP A 356 10.40 9.05 5.20
CA ASP A 356 10.78 9.69 6.47
C ASP A 356 12.09 9.08 6.98
N THR A 357 13.13 9.92 7.06
CA THR A 357 14.49 9.54 7.39
C THR A 357 14.77 9.05 8.83
N PRO A 358 13.88 9.11 9.84
CA PRO A 358 14.25 8.65 11.19
C PRO A 358 14.39 7.13 11.35
N PHE A 359 13.84 6.30 10.44
CA PHE A 359 13.94 4.84 10.56
C PHE A 359 15.25 4.24 10.01
N ALA A 360 16.04 5.03 9.29
CA ALA A 360 17.30 4.56 8.68
C ALA A 360 18.48 4.46 9.68
N HIS A 361 18.35 4.99 10.89
CA HIS A 361 19.50 5.14 11.79
C HIS A 361 19.62 4.14 12.95
N THR A 362 18.69 3.22 13.15
CA THR A 362 18.76 2.30 14.31
C THR A 362 19.06 0.84 13.99
N MET A 363 19.21 0.47 12.72
CA MET A 363 19.71 -0.87 12.34
C MET A 363 20.76 -0.74 11.23
N SER A 364 21.97 -0.38 11.65
CA SER A 364 23.19 -0.63 10.88
C SER A 364 23.53 -2.14 10.98
N LEU A 365 22.68 -2.98 10.45
CA LEU A 365 23.05 -4.29 9.95
C LEU A 365 23.26 -4.10 8.45
N SER A 366 24.49 -4.27 8.02
CA SER A 366 24.99 -4.27 6.66
C SER A 366 24.22 -5.21 5.74
N LEU A 367 23.00 -4.85 5.36
CA LEU A 367 22.32 -5.39 4.19
C LEU A 367 22.34 -4.28 3.14
N GLY A 368 23.09 -4.57 2.08
CA GLY A 368 23.57 -3.67 1.06
C GLY A 368 22.58 -2.60 0.56
N THR A 369 23.17 -1.52 0.11
CA THR A 369 22.65 -0.33 -0.58
C THR A 369 21.81 -0.60 -1.84
N ALA A 370 20.84 -1.53 -1.79
CA ALA A 370 19.95 -1.85 -2.91
C ALA A 370 18.56 -1.18 -2.83
N ALA A 371 18.29 -0.33 -1.83
CA ALA A 371 16.93 0.17 -1.57
C ALA A 371 16.58 1.52 -2.24
N LEU A 372 17.44 2.12 -3.04
CA LEU A 372 17.19 3.42 -3.70
C LEU A 372 16.71 3.32 -5.16
N GLY A 373 16.40 2.12 -5.66
CA GLY A 373 15.99 1.90 -7.05
C GLY A 373 14.63 1.23 -7.26
N ILE A 374 13.83 1.02 -6.21
CA ILE A 374 12.65 0.14 -6.30
C ILE A 374 11.49 0.77 -7.06
N CYS A 375 11.38 2.09 -7.10
CA CYS A 375 10.39 2.79 -7.90
C CYS A 375 11.04 3.56 -9.07
N SER A 376 12.15 3.09 -9.62
CA SER A 376 12.65 3.65 -10.86
C SER A 376 11.68 3.28 -11.97
N THR A 377 10.82 4.22 -12.32
CA THR A 377 10.07 4.17 -13.57
C THR A 377 11.04 3.84 -14.69
N SER A 378 10.83 2.72 -15.35
CA SER A 378 11.31 2.50 -16.70
C SER A 378 10.65 3.56 -17.60
N GLN A 379 11.22 4.76 -17.64
CA GLN A 379 11.09 5.65 -18.77
C GLN A 379 12.14 5.19 -19.78
N ASP A 380 11.73 4.34 -20.68
CA ASP A 380 12.26 4.19 -22.03
C ASP A 380 11.08 4.06 -23.01
#